data_9064fcb3d8a3dfddb43089d51c147faa
#
_entry.id   9064fcb3d8a3dfddb43089d51c147faa
#
_cell.length_a   1.000
_cell.length_b   1.000
_cell.length_c   1.000
_cell.angle_alpha   90.00
_cell.angle_beta   90.00
_cell.angle_gamma   90.00
#
_symmetry.space_group_name_H-M   'P 1'
#
loop_
_entity.id
_entity.type
_entity.pdbx_description
1 polymer ?
#
loop_
_entity_poly.entity_id
_entity_poly.type
_entity_poly.pdbx_seq_one_letter_code
_entity_poly.pdbx_strand_id
1 'polypeptide(L)'
;MTNVLPTYPRSNLEFTHGVGSYLYTKSGEKFLDFSTGIAVNSLGYSNPYLNDKLKEQIDKLWHLSNVYQIPEQEKLAQRLCDNSFADYVFFCNSGTEAIEASIKIARRYFHSSENLSYKTEILSFSGSFHGRTIGALAAGGPDKLSSFNTTVNAVSYTHLRAHETHP
;
A
#
# COMPACT_ATOMS: atom_id res chain seq x y z
N MET A 1 -11.98 28.05 -7.90
CA MET A 1 -10.92 27.29 -8.63
C MET A 1 -10.17 26.44 -7.61
N THR A 2 -9.82 25.21 -7.98
CA THR A 2 -8.99 24.35 -7.12
C THR A 2 -7.53 24.48 -7.54
N ASN A 3 -6.62 24.52 -6.55
CA ASN A 3 -5.16 24.47 -6.78
C ASN A 3 -4.62 23.03 -6.70
N VAL A 4 -5.51 22.04 -6.53
CA VAL A 4 -5.11 20.64 -6.50
C VAL A 4 -5.04 20.09 -7.91
N LEU A 5 -3.91 19.48 -8.26
CA LEU A 5 -3.67 18.90 -9.58
C LEU A 5 -4.81 17.91 -9.95
N PRO A 6 -5.43 18.03 -11.13
CA PRO A 6 -6.59 17.23 -11.52
C PRO A 6 -6.18 15.81 -11.99
N THR A 7 -5.57 15.04 -11.10
CA THR A 7 -5.15 13.65 -11.35
C THR A 7 -6.29 12.64 -11.27
N TYR A 8 -7.45 13.06 -10.74
CA TYR A 8 -8.66 12.23 -10.62
C TYR A 8 -9.90 13.00 -11.06
N PRO A 9 -10.87 12.32 -11.69
CA PRO A 9 -12.20 12.86 -11.89
C PRO A 9 -12.93 12.90 -10.54
N ARG A 10 -12.96 14.08 -9.90
CA ARG A 10 -13.59 14.25 -8.59
C ARG A 10 -15.09 14.47 -8.76
N SER A 11 -15.89 13.85 -7.88
CA SER A 11 -17.30 14.22 -7.75
C SER A 11 -17.43 15.63 -7.15
N ASN A 12 -18.60 16.24 -7.31
CA ASN A 12 -18.93 17.53 -6.70
C ASN A 12 -19.40 17.38 -5.24
N LEU A 13 -19.35 16.18 -4.67
CA LEU A 13 -19.73 15.93 -3.28
C LEU A 13 -18.62 16.40 -2.33
N GLU A 14 -19.00 17.16 -1.32
CA GLU A 14 -18.12 17.60 -0.25
C GLU A 14 -18.61 17.06 1.08
N PHE A 15 -17.83 16.17 1.68
CA PHE A 15 -18.14 15.58 2.96
C PHE A 15 -17.40 16.30 4.09
N THR A 16 -18.11 16.54 5.20
CA THR A 16 -17.57 17.25 6.37
C THR A 16 -17.20 16.29 7.51
N HIS A 17 -17.90 15.18 7.64
CA HIS A 17 -17.65 14.17 8.67
C HIS A 17 -18.22 12.82 8.27
N GLY A 18 -17.86 11.79 9.02
CA GLY A 18 -18.39 10.45 8.89
C GLY A 18 -18.71 9.82 10.25
N VAL A 19 -19.70 8.92 10.29
CA VAL A 19 -20.06 8.13 11.47
C VAL A 19 -20.40 6.70 11.05
N GLY A 20 -19.71 5.73 11.60
CA GLY A 20 -19.86 4.33 11.18
C GLY A 20 -19.57 4.19 9.68
N SER A 21 -20.50 3.64 8.91
CA SER A 21 -20.39 3.45 7.47
C SER A 21 -20.93 4.61 6.64
N TYR A 22 -21.20 5.77 7.24
CA TYR A 22 -21.86 6.88 6.55
C TYR A 22 -21.03 8.15 6.53
N LEU A 23 -21.09 8.85 5.42
CA LEU A 23 -20.54 10.20 5.21
C LEU A 23 -21.66 11.23 5.16
N TYR A 24 -21.37 12.44 5.60
CA TYR A 24 -22.34 13.53 5.68
C TYR A 24 -21.78 14.78 5.00
N THR A 25 -22.62 15.42 4.18
CA THR A 25 -22.32 16.71 3.57
C THR A 25 -22.56 17.85 4.57
N LYS A 26 -22.15 19.06 4.20
CA LYS A 26 -22.43 20.28 4.97
C LYS A 26 -23.94 20.58 5.08
N SER A 27 -24.73 20.16 4.09
CA SER A 27 -26.21 20.29 4.09
C SER A 27 -26.90 19.21 4.94
N GLY A 28 -26.16 18.24 5.48
CA GLY A 28 -26.70 17.16 6.30
C GLY A 28 -27.17 15.94 5.50
N GLU A 29 -26.94 15.91 4.20
CA GLU A 29 -27.25 14.73 3.37
C GLU A 29 -26.34 13.57 3.79
N LYS A 30 -26.94 12.37 3.86
CA LYS A 30 -26.30 11.15 4.34
C LYS A 30 -26.04 10.18 3.18
N PHE A 31 -24.81 9.72 3.07
CA PHE A 31 -24.37 8.78 2.04
C PHE A 31 -23.78 7.53 2.69
N LEU A 32 -24.19 6.36 2.23
CA LEU A 32 -23.56 5.10 2.61
C LEU A 32 -22.24 4.96 1.83
N ASP A 33 -21.12 4.84 2.53
CA ASP A 33 -19.80 4.72 1.93
C ASP A 33 -19.34 3.26 1.87
N PHE A 34 -19.48 2.64 0.68
CA PHE A 34 -18.91 1.33 0.39
C PHE A 34 -17.46 1.40 -0.14
N SER A 35 -16.97 2.59 -0.48
CA SER A 35 -15.59 2.74 -0.96
C SER A 35 -14.58 2.69 0.18
N THR A 36 -14.97 3.15 1.37
CA THR A 36 -14.18 3.17 2.61
C THR A 36 -12.76 3.70 2.42
N GLY A 37 -12.57 4.66 1.49
CA GLY A 37 -11.24 5.14 1.12
C GLY A 37 -10.35 4.06 0.48
N ILE A 38 -10.96 3.14 -0.29
CA ILE A 38 -10.32 1.92 -0.85
C ILE A 38 -9.79 1.03 0.29
N ALA A 39 -10.75 0.59 1.15
CA ALA A 39 -10.54 -0.29 2.31
C ALA A 39 -9.67 0.28 3.47
N VAL A 40 -9.40 1.58 3.48
CA VAL A 40 -8.65 2.22 4.57
C VAL A 40 -9.50 2.34 5.83
N ASN A 41 -10.78 2.74 5.70
CA ASN A 41 -11.70 2.95 6.82
C ASN A 41 -12.53 1.69 7.15
N SER A 42 -11.90 0.52 7.20
CA SER A 42 -12.57 -0.76 7.40
C SER A 42 -13.35 -0.85 8.72
N LEU A 43 -12.97 -0.09 9.74
CA LEU A 43 -13.67 0.01 11.04
C LEU A 43 -14.70 1.14 11.08
N GLY A 44 -14.97 1.78 9.95
CA GLY A 44 -15.86 2.91 9.84
C GLY A 44 -15.26 4.22 10.34
N TYR A 45 -16.07 5.28 10.22
CA TYR A 45 -15.73 6.64 10.62
C TYR A 45 -16.03 6.87 12.11
N SER A 46 -15.22 7.69 12.73
CA SER A 46 -15.42 8.17 14.12
C SER A 46 -15.57 7.05 15.14
N ASN A 47 -14.83 5.93 14.97
CA ASN A 47 -14.78 4.86 15.94
C ASN A 47 -14.24 5.40 17.28
N PRO A 48 -15.02 5.36 18.38
CA PRO A 48 -14.63 5.99 19.65
C PRO A 48 -13.34 5.43 20.22
N TYR A 49 -13.17 4.11 20.17
CA TYR A 49 -11.98 3.45 20.70
C TYR A 49 -10.71 3.89 19.95
N LEU A 50 -10.76 3.94 18.61
CA LEU A 50 -9.62 4.39 17.81
C LEU A 50 -9.30 5.86 18.02
N ASN A 51 -10.35 6.70 18.09
CA ASN A 51 -10.19 8.13 18.34
C ASN A 51 -9.53 8.39 19.69
N ASP A 52 -9.93 7.67 20.75
CA ASP A 52 -9.37 7.86 22.07
C ASP A 52 -7.91 7.37 22.14
N LYS A 53 -7.60 6.21 21.50
CA LYS A 53 -6.20 5.73 21.40
C LYS A 53 -5.31 6.68 20.61
N LEU A 54 -5.84 7.31 19.55
CA LEU A 54 -5.09 8.32 18.80
C LEU A 54 -4.82 9.57 19.63
N LYS A 55 -5.81 10.05 20.39
CA LYS A 55 -5.64 11.20 21.31
C LYS A 55 -4.59 10.90 22.38
N GLU A 56 -4.67 9.72 23.01
CA GLU A 56 -3.66 9.29 23.98
C GLU A 56 -2.23 9.27 23.39
N GLN A 57 -2.09 8.88 22.12
CA GLN A 57 -0.79 8.84 21.46
C GLN A 57 -0.29 10.23 21.04
N ILE A 58 -1.19 11.13 20.64
CA ILE A 58 -0.86 12.53 20.30
C ILE A 58 -0.17 13.22 21.47
N ASP A 59 -0.61 12.96 22.70
CA ASP A 59 -0.04 13.56 23.92
C ASP A 59 1.32 12.95 24.33
N LYS A 60 1.77 11.88 23.66
CA LYS A 60 3.06 11.22 23.94
C LYS A 60 4.10 11.55 22.88
N LEU A 61 4.04 10.87 21.74
CA LEU A 61 5.03 10.98 20.67
C LEU A 61 4.34 10.89 19.30
N TRP A 62 4.59 11.87 18.45
CA TRP A 62 4.09 11.90 17.08
C TRP A 62 4.97 11.13 16.11
N HIS A 63 6.27 11.22 16.31
CA HIS A 63 7.27 10.59 15.46
C HIS A 63 8.53 10.28 16.24
N LEU A 64 9.15 9.15 15.91
CA LEU A 64 10.46 8.77 16.41
C LEU A 64 11.25 8.11 15.26
N SER A 65 12.53 8.42 15.17
CA SER A 65 13.42 7.83 14.16
C SER A 65 13.58 6.32 14.39
N ASN A 66 13.69 5.57 13.29
CA ASN A 66 13.93 4.12 13.29
C ASN A 66 15.29 3.72 13.93
N VAL A 67 16.12 4.67 14.33
CA VAL A 67 17.34 4.38 15.10
C VAL A 67 17.06 4.13 16.58
N TYR A 68 15.83 4.37 17.01
CA TYR A 68 15.36 4.09 18.37
C TYR A 68 14.37 2.93 18.40
N GLN A 69 14.27 2.28 19.55
CA GLN A 69 13.26 1.26 19.77
C GLN A 69 11.88 1.91 19.97
N ILE A 70 10.87 1.37 19.30
CA ILE A 70 9.47 1.84 19.37
C ILE A 70 8.63 0.68 19.91
N PRO A 71 8.25 0.67 21.20
CA PRO A 71 7.56 -0.47 21.80
C PRO A 71 6.24 -0.86 21.13
N GLU A 72 5.49 0.10 20.62
CA GLU A 72 4.23 -0.14 19.90
C GLU A 72 4.47 -0.83 18.57
N GLN A 73 5.55 -0.50 17.87
CA GLN A 73 5.98 -1.13 16.62
C GLN A 73 6.37 -2.59 16.88
N GLU A 74 7.14 -2.86 17.94
CA GLU A 74 7.54 -4.22 18.32
C GLU A 74 6.33 -5.09 18.65
N LYS A 75 5.37 -4.57 19.44
CA LYS A 75 4.12 -5.27 19.74
C LYS A 75 3.30 -5.61 18.50
N LEU A 76 3.23 -4.67 17.55
CA LEU A 76 2.52 -4.91 16.29
C LEU A 76 3.26 -5.95 15.44
N ALA A 77 4.59 -5.86 15.34
CA ALA A 77 5.41 -6.83 14.61
C ALA A 77 5.22 -8.23 15.17
N GLN A 78 5.32 -8.40 16.51
CA GLN A 78 5.11 -9.67 17.18
C GLN A 78 3.72 -10.25 16.83
N ARG A 79 2.66 -9.43 16.95
CA ARG A 79 1.30 -9.88 16.64
C ARG A 79 1.12 -10.30 15.19
N LEU A 80 1.79 -9.64 14.24
CA LEU A 80 1.76 -10.00 12.83
C LEU A 80 2.50 -11.30 12.58
N CYS A 81 3.66 -11.51 13.18
CA CYS A 81 4.41 -12.76 13.09
C CYS A 81 3.63 -13.93 13.70
N ASP A 82 3.04 -13.77 14.89
CA ASP A 82 2.25 -14.81 15.57
C ASP A 82 1.02 -15.26 14.75
N ASN A 83 0.52 -14.43 13.83
CA ASN A 83 -0.66 -14.70 13.01
C ASN A 83 -0.34 -14.90 11.52
N SER A 84 0.92 -15.11 11.16
CA SER A 84 1.35 -15.32 9.78
C SER A 84 2.51 -16.32 9.71
N PHE A 85 3.03 -16.55 8.52
CA PHE A 85 4.25 -17.36 8.31
C PHE A 85 5.55 -16.54 8.48
N ALA A 86 5.45 -15.24 8.72
CA ALA A 86 6.60 -14.34 8.72
C ALA A 86 7.36 -14.38 10.06
N ASP A 87 8.68 -14.37 10.00
CA ASP A 87 9.55 -14.21 11.18
C ASP A 87 9.85 -12.74 11.50
N TYR A 88 9.71 -11.86 10.50
CA TYR A 88 10.03 -10.43 10.60
C TYR A 88 9.01 -9.57 9.86
N VAL A 89 8.86 -8.33 10.30
CA VAL A 89 7.99 -7.31 9.69
C VAL A 89 8.81 -6.09 9.33
N PHE A 90 8.62 -5.59 8.12
CA PHE A 90 9.16 -4.31 7.67
C PHE A 90 8.02 -3.28 7.58
N PHE A 91 8.14 -2.19 8.31
CA PHE A 91 7.17 -1.10 8.29
C PHE A 91 7.59 0.00 7.31
N CYS A 92 6.64 0.51 6.54
CA CYS A 92 6.81 1.58 5.58
C CYS A 92 5.55 2.45 5.50
N ASN A 93 5.60 3.56 4.76
CA ASN A 93 4.51 4.53 4.73
C ASN A 93 3.41 4.20 3.72
N SER A 94 3.65 3.32 2.77
CA SER A 94 2.71 3.04 1.69
C SER A 94 2.88 1.64 1.09
N GLY A 95 1.84 1.14 0.43
CA GLY A 95 1.91 -0.13 -0.29
C GLY A 95 2.93 -0.11 -1.43
N THR A 96 3.13 1.02 -2.10
CA THR A 96 4.17 1.11 -3.14
C THR A 96 5.58 0.98 -2.58
N GLU A 97 5.85 1.52 -1.38
CA GLU A 97 7.13 1.32 -0.68
C GLU A 97 7.32 -0.13 -0.26
N ALA A 98 6.25 -0.81 0.15
CA ALA A 98 6.30 -2.25 0.45
C ALA A 98 6.66 -3.07 -0.79
N ILE A 99 6.09 -2.75 -1.95
CA ILE A 99 6.43 -3.40 -3.23
C ILE A 99 7.89 -3.11 -3.62
N GLU A 100 8.35 -1.87 -3.52
CA GLU A 100 9.75 -1.51 -3.78
C GLU A 100 10.72 -2.26 -2.86
N ALA A 101 10.37 -2.37 -1.56
CA ALA A 101 11.14 -3.15 -0.61
C ALA A 101 11.17 -4.64 -0.98
N SER A 102 10.02 -5.22 -1.36
CA SER A 102 9.90 -6.64 -1.77
C SER A 102 10.79 -6.96 -2.96
N ILE A 103 10.77 -6.11 -4.00
CA ILE A 103 11.61 -6.24 -5.18
C ILE A 103 13.10 -6.20 -4.80
N LYS A 104 13.50 -5.23 -3.96
CA LYS A 104 14.89 -5.09 -3.51
C LYS A 104 15.35 -6.27 -2.66
N ILE A 105 14.51 -6.74 -1.73
CA ILE A 105 14.82 -7.88 -0.86
C ILE A 105 14.98 -9.15 -1.69
N ALA A 106 14.04 -9.45 -2.58
CA ALA A 106 14.10 -10.61 -3.46
C ALA A 106 15.39 -10.60 -4.30
N ARG A 107 15.73 -9.48 -4.92
CA ARG A 107 16.95 -9.34 -5.71
C ARG A 107 18.20 -9.47 -4.88
N ARG A 108 18.23 -8.84 -3.70
CA ARG A 108 19.40 -8.92 -2.81
C ARG A 108 19.63 -10.34 -2.32
N TYR A 109 18.57 -11.06 -1.98
CA TYR A 109 18.64 -12.46 -1.56
C TYR A 109 19.31 -13.33 -2.62
N PHE A 110 18.83 -13.28 -3.86
CA PHE A 110 19.39 -14.08 -4.94
C PHE A 110 20.79 -13.63 -5.37
N HIS A 111 21.04 -12.32 -5.40
CA HIS A 111 22.38 -11.78 -5.70
C HIS A 111 23.44 -12.22 -4.69
N SER A 112 23.08 -12.36 -3.43
CA SER A 112 24.00 -12.82 -2.36
C SER A 112 24.24 -14.32 -2.35
N SER A 113 23.50 -15.08 -3.15
CA SER A 113 23.61 -16.54 -3.24
C SER A 113 24.49 -16.92 -4.43
N GLU A 114 25.69 -17.48 -4.20
CA GLU A 114 26.67 -17.79 -5.26
C GLU A 114 26.07 -18.62 -6.42
N ASN A 115 25.14 -19.52 -6.12
CA ASN A 115 24.54 -20.42 -7.12
C ASN A 115 23.22 -19.88 -7.73
N LEU A 116 22.70 -18.75 -7.28
CA LEU A 116 21.40 -18.22 -7.67
C LEU A 116 21.43 -16.78 -8.17
N SER A 117 22.62 -16.18 -8.30
CA SER A 117 22.81 -14.79 -8.71
C SER A 117 22.29 -14.47 -10.11
N TYR A 118 22.05 -15.49 -10.94
CA TYR A 118 21.43 -15.36 -12.26
C TYR A 118 19.93 -15.11 -12.22
N LYS A 119 19.26 -15.32 -11.06
CA LYS A 119 17.82 -15.10 -10.91
C LYS A 119 17.53 -13.60 -10.69
N THR A 120 17.29 -12.89 -11.75
CA THR A 120 17.05 -11.43 -11.74
C THR A 120 15.61 -11.06 -12.06
N GLU A 121 14.82 -12.01 -12.54
CA GLU A 121 13.44 -11.79 -12.98
C GLU A 121 12.44 -11.80 -11.80
N ILE A 122 11.47 -10.91 -11.88
CA ILE A 122 10.32 -10.86 -10.95
C ILE A 122 9.08 -11.25 -11.74
N LEU A 123 8.36 -12.27 -11.26
CA LEU A 123 7.08 -12.67 -11.83
C LEU A 123 5.94 -11.85 -11.19
N SER A 124 5.05 -11.36 -12.02
CA SER A 124 3.85 -10.65 -11.56
C SER A 124 2.62 -11.02 -12.41
N PHE A 125 1.43 -10.87 -11.82
CA PHE A 125 0.19 -11.09 -12.55
C PHE A 125 -0.14 -9.89 -13.45
N SER A 126 -0.60 -10.16 -14.66
CA SER A 126 -1.07 -9.11 -15.57
C SER A 126 -2.28 -8.38 -14.97
N GLY A 127 -2.37 -7.06 -15.20
CA GLY A 127 -3.43 -6.22 -14.67
C GLY A 127 -3.35 -5.91 -13.18
N SER A 128 -2.35 -6.41 -12.47
CA SER A 128 -2.17 -6.13 -11.04
C SER A 128 -1.82 -4.66 -10.78
N PHE A 129 -2.20 -4.18 -9.60
CA PHE A 129 -1.82 -2.85 -9.11
C PHE A 129 -0.78 -2.98 -7.99
N HIS A 130 0.42 -2.51 -8.24
CA HIS A 130 1.54 -2.55 -7.29
C HIS A 130 1.97 -1.18 -6.77
N GLY A 131 1.40 -0.11 -7.27
CA GLY A 131 1.73 1.26 -6.88
C GLY A 131 2.08 2.14 -8.08
N ARG A 132 2.59 3.35 -7.80
CA ARG A 132 2.86 4.38 -8.82
C ARG A 132 4.31 4.86 -8.88
N THR A 133 5.23 4.28 -8.13
CA THR A 133 6.65 4.42 -8.39
C THR A 133 7.04 3.70 -9.68
N ILE A 134 8.14 4.08 -10.30
CA ILE A 134 8.57 3.48 -11.57
C ILE A 134 8.77 1.97 -11.42
N GLY A 135 9.38 1.49 -10.32
CA GLY A 135 9.55 0.06 -10.06
C GLY A 135 8.23 -0.67 -9.84
N ALA A 136 7.30 -0.08 -9.08
CA ALA A 136 5.97 -0.65 -8.86
C ALA A 136 5.10 -0.64 -10.13
N LEU A 137 5.19 0.41 -10.96
CA LEU A 137 4.55 0.46 -12.28
C LEU A 137 5.12 -0.62 -13.19
N ALA A 138 6.44 -0.78 -13.18
CA ALA A 138 7.11 -1.82 -13.90
C ALA A 138 6.57 -3.21 -13.53
N ALA A 139 6.44 -3.55 -12.25
CA ALA A 139 5.84 -4.80 -11.80
C ALA A 139 4.36 -4.95 -12.21
N GLY A 140 3.65 -3.86 -12.51
CA GLY A 140 2.26 -3.87 -12.98
C GLY A 140 2.07 -4.15 -14.48
N GLY A 141 3.15 -4.21 -15.25
CA GLY A 141 3.17 -4.51 -16.69
C GLY A 141 3.64 -3.36 -17.58
N PRO A 142 4.12 -3.68 -18.80
CA PRO A 142 4.72 -2.71 -19.72
C PRO A 142 3.75 -1.60 -20.15
N ASP A 143 2.45 -1.90 -20.25
CA ASP A 143 1.44 -0.91 -20.66
C ASP A 143 1.37 0.28 -19.70
N LYS A 144 1.64 0.04 -18.41
CA LYS A 144 1.65 1.09 -17.38
C LYS A 144 2.87 2.00 -17.46
N LEU A 145 3.99 1.50 -17.98
CA LEU A 145 5.22 2.26 -18.18
C LEU A 145 5.22 3.03 -19.50
N SER A 146 4.55 2.54 -20.54
CA SER A 146 4.54 3.14 -21.87
C SER A 146 4.10 4.60 -21.85
N SER A 147 3.15 4.95 -20.99
CA SER A 147 2.65 6.32 -20.80
C SER A 147 3.73 7.30 -20.31
N PHE A 148 4.83 6.82 -19.75
CA PHE A 148 5.93 7.65 -19.25
C PHE A 148 7.17 7.60 -20.14
N ASN A 149 7.08 6.97 -21.33
CA ASN A 149 8.18 6.78 -22.28
C ASN A 149 9.48 6.30 -21.59
N THR A 150 9.35 5.38 -20.66
CA THR A 150 10.48 4.83 -19.93
C THR A 150 10.48 3.31 -19.97
N THR A 151 11.66 2.73 -20.08
CA THR A 151 11.89 1.30 -19.91
C THR A 151 12.75 1.10 -18.67
N VAL A 152 12.23 0.37 -17.71
CA VAL A 152 13.02 -0.08 -16.56
C VAL A 152 13.58 -1.44 -16.91
N ASN A 153 14.82 -1.50 -17.37
CA ASN A 153 15.55 -2.76 -17.65
C ASN A 153 15.75 -3.64 -16.41
N ALA A 154 15.18 -3.22 -15.31
CA ALA A 154 15.37 -3.81 -14.00
C ALA A 154 14.33 -4.87 -13.64
N VAL A 155 13.29 -5.07 -14.44
CA VAL A 155 12.26 -6.08 -14.20
C VAL A 155 11.98 -6.78 -15.52
N SER A 156 12.38 -8.03 -15.65
CA SER A 156 11.93 -8.89 -16.74
C SER A 156 10.54 -9.41 -16.36
N TYR A 157 9.61 -9.32 -17.32
CA TYR A 157 8.22 -9.67 -17.07
C TYR A 157 7.90 -11.04 -17.62
N THR A 158 7.38 -11.91 -16.77
CA THR A 158 6.56 -13.02 -17.22
C THR A 158 5.17 -12.78 -16.67
N HIS A 159 4.21 -12.56 -17.54
CA HIS A 159 2.82 -12.32 -17.13
C HIS A 159 2.12 -13.68 -17.00
N LEU A 160 1.79 -14.07 -15.77
CA LEU A 160 0.86 -15.17 -15.55
C LEU A 160 -0.56 -14.64 -15.75
N ARG A 161 -1.26 -15.15 -16.76
CA ARG A 161 -2.72 -14.99 -16.88
C ARG A 161 -3.40 -16.02 -16.01
N ALA A 162 -4.42 -15.62 -15.26
CA ALA A 162 -5.16 -16.47 -14.33
C ALA A 162 -5.94 -17.63 -14.99
N HIS A 163 -5.89 -17.80 -16.31
CA HIS A 163 -6.70 -18.74 -17.07
C HIS A 163 -5.94 -19.57 -18.15
N GLU A 164 -4.65 -19.75 -18.00
CA GLU A 164 -3.94 -20.71 -18.89
C GLU A 164 -3.67 -22.04 -18.17
N THR A 165 -4.70 -22.61 -17.56
CA THR A 165 -4.79 -24.06 -17.38
C THR A 165 -5.64 -24.60 -18.54
N HIS A 166 -5.02 -24.82 -19.69
CA HIS A 166 -5.59 -25.72 -20.67
C HIS A 166 -5.29 -27.17 -20.27
N PRO A 167 -6.30 -28.06 -20.37
CA PRO A 167 -6.12 -29.49 -20.12
C PRO A 167 -5.18 -30.11 -21.14
#